data_79c0d0a20cc444d3fcd7f2796c48c3c5
#
_entry.id   79c0d0a20cc444d3fcd7f2796c48c3c5
#
_cell.length_a   1.000
_cell.length_b   1.000
_cell.length_c   1.000
_cell.angle_alpha   90.00
_cell.angle_beta   90.00
_cell.angle_gamma   90.00
#
_symmetry.space_group_name_H-M   'P 1'
#
loop_
_entity.id
_entity.type
_entity.pdbx_description
1 polymer ?
#
loop_
_entity_poly.entity_id
_entity_poly.type
_entity_poly.pdbx_seq_one_letter_code
_entity_poly.pdbx_strand_id
1 'polypeptide(L)'
;DNLMAYIERKLFTLNTGHCITAYLGNYKGFKTIDESIADEEIFKTVKKAMQQSGMALVNKYGFDKDAHFKYIDKILNRFKNPYLVDSSCR
;
A
#
# COMPACT_ATOMS: atom_id res chain seq x y z
N ASP A 1 -12.65 -18.83 3.80
CA ASP A 1 -11.75 -19.02 4.88
C ASP A 1 -10.41 -18.33 4.59
N ASN A 2 -9.29 -19.04 4.66
CA ASN A 2 -8.00 -18.36 4.51
C ASN A 2 -7.82 -17.68 3.17
N LEU A 3 -8.34 -18.30 2.10
CA LEU A 3 -8.21 -17.69 0.78
C LEU A 3 -8.90 -16.34 0.73
N MET A 4 -10.10 -16.26 1.27
CA MET A 4 -10.83 -14.99 1.30
C MET A 4 -10.10 -13.94 2.12
N ALA A 5 -9.49 -14.34 3.23
CA ALA A 5 -8.74 -13.42 4.06
C ALA A 5 -7.54 -12.84 3.30
N TYR A 6 -6.83 -13.68 2.55
CA TYR A 6 -5.69 -13.22 1.76
C TYR A 6 -6.13 -12.27 0.66
N ILE A 7 -7.23 -12.57 0.01
CA ILE A 7 -7.75 -11.70 -1.04
C ILE A 7 -8.16 -10.36 -0.45
N GLU A 8 -8.84 -10.38 0.66
CA GLU A 8 -9.26 -9.13 1.31
C GLU A 8 -8.05 -8.30 1.72
N ARG A 9 -7.02 -8.95 2.29
CA ARG A 9 -5.82 -8.24 2.69
C ARG A 9 -5.15 -7.56 1.50
N LYS A 10 -5.02 -8.30 0.42
CA LYS A 10 -4.36 -7.78 -0.77
C LYS A 10 -5.11 -6.59 -1.35
N LEU A 11 -6.41 -6.76 -1.55
CA LEU A 11 -7.22 -5.71 -2.16
C LEU A 11 -7.32 -4.48 -1.25
N PHE A 12 -7.58 -4.71 0.02
CA PHE A 12 -7.73 -3.61 0.96
C PHE A 12 -6.44 -2.82 1.08
N THR A 13 -5.32 -3.52 1.25
CA THR A 13 -4.04 -2.86 1.44
C THR A 13 -3.63 -2.08 0.20
N LEU A 14 -3.75 -2.70 -0.96
CA LEU A 14 -3.38 -2.04 -2.20
C LEU A 14 -4.26 -0.83 -2.47
N ASN A 15 -5.57 -1.00 -2.34
CA ASN A 15 -6.50 0.09 -2.62
C ASN A 15 -6.34 1.24 -1.63
N THR A 16 -6.14 0.92 -0.35
CA THR A 16 -5.93 1.95 0.66
C THR A 16 -4.68 2.77 0.35
N GLY A 17 -3.58 2.07 0.04
CA GLY A 17 -2.34 2.77 -0.28
C GLY A 17 -2.47 3.62 -1.52
N HIS A 18 -3.11 3.07 -2.54
CA HIS A 18 -3.29 3.78 -3.81
C HIS A 18 -4.16 5.03 -3.63
N CYS A 19 -5.26 4.90 -2.90
CA CYS A 19 -6.17 6.02 -2.67
C CYS A 19 -5.50 7.14 -1.88
N ILE A 20 -4.79 6.80 -0.82
CA ILE A 20 -4.13 7.81 0.01
C ILE A 20 -3.03 8.49 -0.79
N THR A 21 -2.25 7.71 -1.54
CA THR A 21 -1.18 8.27 -2.35
C THR A 21 -1.74 9.24 -3.40
N ALA A 22 -2.81 8.83 -4.06
CA ALA A 22 -3.43 9.67 -5.09
C ALA A 22 -4.00 10.95 -4.47
N TYR A 23 -4.64 10.83 -3.33
CA TYR A 23 -5.23 11.99 -2.67
C TYR A 23 -4.15 13.00 -2.26
N LEU A 24 -3.12 12.53 -1.59
CA LEU A 24 -2.06 13.41 -1.13
C LEU A 24 -1.25 13.97 -2.28
N GLY A 25 -1.03 13.16 -3.30
CA GLY A 25 -0.32 13.63 -4.48
C GLY A 25 -1.09 14.72 -5.20
N ASN A 26 -2.38 14.52 -5.36
CA ASN A 26 -3.22 15.53 -5.99
C ASN A 26 -3.22 16.82 -5.18
N TYR A 27 -3.25 16.70 -3.87
CA TYR A 27 -3.21 17.86 -2.99
C TYR A 27 -1.92 18.67 -3.19
N LYS A 28 -0.80 17.99 -3.40
CA LYS A 28 0.48 18.65 -3.60
C LYS A 28 0.78 19.00 -5.06
N GLY A 29 -0.11 18.63 -5.97
CA GLY A 29 0.06 18.96 -7.37
C GLY A 29 0.78 17.92 -8.20
N PHE A 30 1.03 16.74 -7.66
CA PHE A 30 1.60 15.65 -8.44
C PHE A 30 0.52 14.99 -9.27
N LYS A 31 0.90 14.45 -10.42
CA LYS A 31 -0.06 13.88 -11.36
C LYS A 31 -0.06 12.36 -11.38
N THR A 32 1.01 11.74 -10.94
CA THR A 32 1.13 10.28 -11.00
C THR A 32 1.43 9.71 -9.63
N ILE A 33 1.18 8.41 -9.50
CA ILE A 33 1.42 7.71 -8.24
C ILE A 33 2.91 7.67 -7.91
N ASP A 34 3.74 7.40 -8.91
CA ASP A 34 5.18 7.31 -8.67
C ASP A 34 5.76 8.67 -8.26
N GLU A 35 5.28 9.76 -8.85
CA GLU A 35 5.70 11.08 -8.42
C GLU A 35 5.27 11.35 -6.99
N SER A 36 4.03 10.99 -6.66
CA SER A 36 3.49 11.23 -5.33
C SER A 36 4.25 10.49 -4.27
N ILE A 37 4.51 9.20 -4.50
CA ILE A 37 5.16 8.38 -3.50
C ILE A 37 6.65 8.68 -3.38
N ALA A 38 7.24 9.32 -4.39
CA ALA A 38 8.62 9.77 -4.32
C ALA A 38 8.79 10.95 -3.35
N ASP A 39 7.72 11.68 -3.09
CA ASP A 39 7.74 12.71 -2.07
C ASP A 39 7.86 12.05 -0.70
N GLU A 40 8.88 12.45 0.05
CA GLU A 40 9.19 11.78 1.31
C GLU A 40 8.06 11.93 2.33
N GLU A 41 7.45 13.08 2.37
CA GLU A 41 6.36 13.33 3.30
C GLU A 41 5.15 12.46 2.98
N ILE A 42 4.81 12.38 1.69
CA ILE A 42 3.71 11.52 1.26
C ILE A 42 4.03 10.06 1.56
N PHE A 43 5.25 9.65 1.26
CA PHE A 43 5.66 8.27 1.50
C PHE A 43 5.48 7.88 2.97
N LYS A 44 5.95 8.73 3.87
CA LYS A 44 5.84 8.46 5.30
C LYS A 44 4.38 8.41 5.75
N THR A 45 3.58 9.34 5.26
CA THR A 45 2.19 9.41 5.64
C THR A 45 1.42 8.19 5.14
N VAL A 46 1.64 7.82 3.90
CA VAL A 46 0.97 6.66 3.31
C VAL A 46 1.38 5.38 4.05
N LYS A 47 2.67 5.23 4.29
CA LYS A 47 3.16 4.04 4.99
C LYS A 47 2.52 3.91 6.36
N LYS A 48 2.49 5.00 7.12
CA LYS A 48 1.91 4.99 8.45
C LYS A 48 0.42 4.65 8.40
N ALA A 49 -0.30 5.25 7.47
CA ALA A 49 -1.72 4.99 7.33
C ALA A 49 -1.99 3.55 6.95
N MET A 50 -1.19 2.99 6.05
CA MET A 50 -1.33 1.59 5.66
C MET A 50 -1.05 0.65 6.83
N GLN A 51 -0.04 0.99 7.63
CA GLN A 51 0.26 0.18 8.81
C GLN A 51 -0.87 0.22 9.83
N GLN A 52 -1.43 1.39 10.07
CA GLN A 52 -2.52 1.54 11.02
C GLN A 52 -3.77 0.80 10.56
N SER A 53 -4.15 0.99 9.31
CA SER A 53 -5.33 0.29 8.80
C SER A 53 -5.08 -1.20 8.67
N GLY A 54 -3.84 -1.57 8.39
CA GLY A 54 -3.48 -2.98 8.30
C GLY A 54 -3.58 -3.71 9.62
N MET A 55 -3.39 -3.00 10.73
CA MET A 55 -3.52 -3.64 12.03
C MET A 55 -4.92 -4.18 12.27
N ALA A 56 -5.93 -3.53 11.70
CA ALA A 56 -7.29 -4.05 11.80
C ALA A 56 -7.42 -5.43 11.14
N LEU A 57 -6.77 -5.59 9.99
CA LEU A 57 -6.79 -6.89 9.31
C LEU A 57 -5.95 -7.92 10.06
N VAL A 58 -4.82 -7.50 10.59
CA VAL A 58 -3.97 -8.40 11.38
C VAL A 58 -4.76 -8.93 12.56
N ASN A 59 -5.47 -8.05 13.27
CA ASN A 59 -6.26 -8.46 14.43
C ASN A 59 -7.46 -9.31 14.03
N LYS A 60 -8.08 -8.98 12.92
CA LYS A 60 -9.29 -9.69 12.50
C LYS A 60 -8.99 -11.12 12.05
N TYR A 61 -7.93 -11.31 11.31
CA TYR A 61 -7.64 -12.61 10.69
C TYR A 61 -6.45 -13.34 11.31
N GLY A 62 -5.75 -12.71 12.24
CA GLY A 62 -4.60 -13.34 12.88
C GLY A 62 -3.36 -13.40 11.99
N PHE A 63 -3.22 -12.49 11.05
CA PHE A 63 -2.02 -12.42 10.23
C PHE A 63 -0.81 -12.06 11.08
N ASP A 64 0.37 -12.48 10.62
CA ASP A 64 1.60 -12.07 11.26
C ASP A 64 1.85 -10.59 10.97
N LYS A 65 2.03 -9.81 12.03
CA LYS A 65 2.21 -8.37 11.91
C LYS A 65 3.44 -8.01 11.08
N ASP A 66 4.56 -8.69 11.34
CA ASP A 66 5.80 -8.39 10.63
C ASP A 66 5.69 -8.73 9.16
N ALA A 67 5.04 -9.85 8.85
CA ALA A 67 4.84 -10.23 7.47
C ALA A 67 3.96 -9.21 6.74
N HIS A 68 2.93 -8.71 7.43
CA HIS A 68 2.05 -7.72 6.82
C HIS A 68 2.78 -6.41 6.58
N PHE A 69 3.62 -5.99 7.51
CA PHE A 69 4.39 -4.77 7.33
C PHE A 69 5.38 -4.88 6.17
N LYS A 70 6.00 -6.06 6.01
CA LYS A 70 6.86 -6.30 4.85
C LYS A 70 6.07 -6.22 3.55
N TYR A 71 4.85 -6.72 3.57
CA TYR A 71 3.99 -6.64 2.41
C TYR A 71 3.68 -5.19 2.04
N ILE A 72 3.44 -4.34 3.04
CA ILE A 72 3.22 -2.92 2.81
C ILE A 72 4.45 -2.29 2.16
N ASP A 73 5.63 -2.59 2.67
CA ASP A 73 6.86 -2.07 2.08
C ASP A 73 7.02 -2.49 0.63
N LYS A 74 6.65 -3.72 0.33
CA LYS A 74 6.72 -4.23 -1.03
C LYS A 74 5.79 -3.46 -1.96
N ILE A 75 4.58 -3.16 -1.50
CA ILE A 75 3.64 -2.39 -2.29
C ILE A 75 4.17 -0.98 -2.53
N LEU A 76 4.71 -0.35 -1.50
CA LEU A 76 5.23 1.00 -1.63
C LEU A 76 6.41 1.05 -2.60
N ASN A 77 7.26 0.03 -2.58
CA ASN A 77 8.34 -0.04 -3.55
C ASN A 77 7.83 -0.15 -4.99
N ARG A 78 6.74 -0.87 -5.18
CA ARG A 78 6.13 -0.95 -6.51
C ARG A 78 5.62 0.41 -6.96
N PHE A 79 5.05 1.18 -6.05
CA PHE A 79 4.58 2.51 -6.39
C PHE A 79 5.73 3.42 -6.80
N LYS A 80 6.88 3.30 -6.15
CA LYS A 80 8.05 4.09 -6.48
C LYS A 80 8.67 3.72 -7.82
N ASN A 81 8.58 2.45 -8.17
CA ASN A 81 9.28 1.91 -9.33
C ASN A 81 8.31 1.17 -10.24
N PRO A 82 7.48 1.92 -10.97
CA PRO A 82 6.48 1.27 -11.83
C PRO A 82 7.11 0.39 -12.90
N TYR A 83 8.36 0.64 -13.24
CA TYR A 83 9.05 -0.16 -14.24
C TYR A 83 9.49 -1.52 -13.73
N LEU A 84 9.42 -1.72 -12.41
CA LEU A 84 9.70 -3.02 -11.83
C LEU A 84 8.48 -3.91 -11.75
N VAL A 85 7.34 -3.38 -12.13
CA VAL A 85 6.10 -4.15 -12.14
C VAL A 85 6.27 -5.28 -13.15
N ASP A 86 6.10 -6.51 -12.69
CA ASP A 86 6.25 -7.62 -13.59
C ASP A 86 4.96 -7.83 -14.38
N SER A 87 5.05 -8.73 -15.34
CA SER A 87 3.95 -8.96 -16.27
C SER A 87 2.72 -9.52 -15.60
N SER A 88 2.86 -10.11 -14.44
CA SER A 88 1.72 -10.69 -13.75
C SER A 88 0.75 -9.63 -13.23
N CYS A 89 1.16 -8.39 -13.24
CA CYS A 89 0.33 -7.30 -12.75
C CYS A 89 -0.67 -6.80 -13.79
N ARG A 90 -0.68 -7.39 -14.95
CA ARG A 90 -1.61 -6.97 -15.97
C ARG A 90 -2.88 -7.75 -15.96
#